data_774b93f8859f9ea9d7ad2f1d27ce8285
#
_entry.id   774b93f8859f9ea9d7ad2f1d27ce8285
#
_cell.length_a   1.000
_cell.length_b   1.000
_cell.length_c   1.000
_cell.angle_alpha   90.00
_cell.angle_beta   90.00
_cell.angle_gamma   90.00
#
_symmetry.space_group_name_H-M   'P 1'
#
loop_
_entity.id
_entity.type
_entity.pdbx_description
1 polymer ?
#
loop_
_entity_poly.entity_id
_entity_poly.type
_entity_poly.pdbx_seq_one_letter_code
_entity_poly.pdbx_strand_id
1 'polypeptide(L)'
;MHNKEAIRLVLCQSSANYRRPGTFENKMTYPLPPFSTVIGAVHKACGYTETHEMDVSIQGRYGSMNRRVYRDYNFLNSTFDDRGILVKMTNENMLSTAFVKVAEAKKQGSSFEKNTDIKVYDQELLAEYQDLKRKGREVQILKSEKLKPELERLKEEKKKLAGQRKQLDKSSLEFARWKEAEEDIREKIAETEKRFSEYEKNVFSIPYSRFRVLTTSIKQYELLSDVELIIHIMAEDRRTMEEIYENVYNITSLGRSEDFVEVKEAVWVTLSSCEEGLE
;
A
#
# COMPACT_ATOMS: atom_id res chain seq x y z
N MET A 1 -47.31 4.90 19.89
CA MET A 1 -45.88 5.18 20.04
C MET A 1 -45.15 3.85 19.91
N HIS A 2 -44.34 3.67 18.85
CA HIS A 2 -43.55 2.45 18.72
C HIS A 2 -42.27 2.65 19.54
N ASN A 3 -42.21 1.98 20.68
CA ASN A 3 -40.95 1.92 21.44
C ASN A 3 -39.91 1.17 20.59
N LYS A 4 -38.89 1.89 20.15
CA LYS A 4 -37.78 1.29 19.39
C LYS A 4 -36.75 0.74 20.36
N GLU A 5 -36.36 -0.51 20.21
CA GLU A 5 -35.28 -1.13 20.96
C GLU A 5 -33.93 -0.77 20.36
N ALA A 6 -32.92 -0.55 21.20
CA ALA A 6 -31.54 -0.30 20.81
C ALA A 6 -30.58 -1.01 21.77
N ILE A 7 -29.35 -1.20 21.33
CA ILE A 7 -28.24 -1.64 22.18
C ILE A 7 -27.47 -0.42 22.61
N ARG A 8 -27.36 -0.19 23.91
CA ARG A 8 -26.50 0.84 24.49
C ARG A 8 -25.17 0.21 24.86
N LEU A 9 -24.09 0.78 24.33
CA LEU A 9 -22.71 0.43 24.65
C LEU A 9 -22.06 1.54 25.45
N VAL A 10 -21.29 1.17 26.49
CA VAL A 10 -20.37 2.08 27.19
C VAL A 10 -18.95 1.62 26.86
N LEU A 11 -18.20 2.48 26.22
CA LEU A 11 -16.85 2.20 25.73
C LEU A 11 -15.84 3.14 26.38
N CYS A 12 -14.64 2.62 26.65
CA CYS A 12 -13.50 3.43 27.12
C CYS A 12 -12.27 3.20 26.25
N GLN A 13 -11.51 4.26 25.99
CA GLN A 13 -10.22 4.19 25.31
C GLN A 13 -9.20 5.08 26.05
N SER A 14 -8.02 4.56 26.30
CA SER A 14 -6.92 5.34 26.90
C SER A 14 -6.42 6.42 25.94
N SER A 15 -6.43 6.16 24.64
CA SER A 15 -6.15 7.16 23.60
C SER A 15 -6.87 6.81 22.30
N ALA A 16 -7.24 7.84 21.54
CA ALA A 16 -7.87 7.67 20.23
C ALA A 16 -7.50 8.78 19.26
N ASN A 17 -7.47 8.44 17.95
CA ASN A 17 -7.47 9.41 16.87
C ASN A 17 -8.56 9.04 15.86
N TYR A 18 -9.62 9.82 15.84
CA TYR A 18 -10.70 9.72 14.85
C TYR A 18 -10.35 10.62 13.68
N ARG A 19 -9.55 10.09 12.77
CA ARG A 19 -8.88 10.88 11.74
C ARG A 19 -9.83 11.70 10.89
N ARG A 20 -9.54 12.99 10.77
CA ARG A 20 -10.24 13.91 9.86
C ARG A 20 -9.74 13.72 8.42
N PRO A 21 -10.64 13.64 7.42
CA PRO A 21 -10.25 13.58 6.01
C PRO A 21 -9.38 14.78 5.61
N GLY A 22 -8.46 14.57 4.66
CA GLY A 22 -7.59 15.63 4.12
C GLY A 22 -6.42 16.04 5.02
N THR A 23 -6.25 15.45 6.21
CA THR A 23 -5.13 15.76 7.12
C THR A 23 -4.01 14.76 6.98
N PHE A 24 -3.09 14.96 5.99
CA PHE A 24 -2.03 13.98 5.66
C PHE A 24 -0.79 14.12 6.55
N GLU A 25 -0.30 15.33 6.78
CA GLU A 25 0.91 15.59 7.57
C GLU A 25 0.60 15.73 9.05
N ASN A 26 -0.41 16.55 9.38
CA ASN A 26 -0.93 16.69 10.72
C ASN A 26 -2.21 15.87 10.81
N LYS A 27 -2.15 14.71 11.41
CA LYS A 27 -3.31 13.82 11.54
C LYS A 27 -4.23 14.34 12.65
N MET A 28 -5.11 15.26 12.27
CA MET A 28 -6.11 15.84 13.15
C MET A 28 -7.19 14.83 13.49
N THR A 29 -7.78 14.97 14.67
CA THR A 29 -8.86 14.11 15.16
C THR A 29 -10.20 14.83 15.22
N TYR A 30 -11.29 14.09 15.04
CA TYR A 30 -12.60 14.53 15.48
C TYR A 30 -12.72 14.34 16.99
N PRO A 31 -13.56 15.12 17.69
CA PRO A 31 -13.81 14.94 19.13
C PRO A 31 -14.58 13.66 19.47
N LEU A 32 -15.34 13.14 18.50
CA LEU A 32 -16.09 11.87 18.58
C LEU A 32 -15.81 11.04 17.32
N PRO A 33 -15.93 9.71 17.39
CA PRO A 33 -15.78 8.87 16.21
C PRO A 33 -16.88 9.18 15.18
N PRO A 34 -16.54 9.22 13.87
CA PRO A 34 -17.56 9.24 12.81
C PRO A 34 -18.47 8.01 12.88
N PHE A 35 -19.72 8.13 12.49
CA PHE A 35 -20.68 7.02 12.47
C PHE A 35 -20.14 5.84 11.69
N SER A 36 -19.53 6.06 10.51
CA SER A 36 -18.92 5.02 9.69
C SER A 36 -17.79 4.25 10.40
N THR A 37 -17.07 4.91 11.32
CA THR A 37 -16.02 4.25 12.11
C THR A 37 -16.63 3.28 13.11
N VAL A 38 -17.72 3.66 13.76
CA VAL A 38 -18.45 2.78 14.69
C VAL A 38 -19.10 1.62 13.95
N ILE A 39 -19.82 1.90 12.86
CA ILE A 39 -20.45 0.89 12.02
C ILE A 39 -19.42 -0.13 11.53
N GLY A 40 -18.27 0.35 11.03
CA GLY A 40 -17.18 -0.53 10.59
C GLY A 40 -16.58 -1.39 11.70
N ALA A 41 -16.48 -0.87 12.93
CA ALA A 41 -16.02 -1.64 14.09
C ALA A 41 -17.02 -2.75 14.48
N VAL A 42 -18.31 -2.45 14.43
CA VAL A 42 -19.38 -3.43 14.69
C VAL A 42 -19.40 -4.52 13.61
N HIS A 43 -19.35 -4.14 12.33
CA HIS A 43 -19.26 -5.09 11.21
C HIS A 43 -18.06 -6.04 11.36
N LYS A 44 -16.90 -5.49 11.74
CA LYS A 44 -15.70 -6.29 11.97
C LYS A 44 -15.88 -7.25 13.15
N ALA A 45 -16.49 -6.80 14.22
CA ALA A 45 -16.72 -7.64 15.42
C ALA A 45 -17.69 -8.79 15.15
N CYS A 46 -18.72 -8.55 14.33
CA CYS A 46 -19.69 -9.56 13.90
C CYS A 46 -19.18 -10.44 12.74
N GLY A 47 -18.05 -10.08 12.09
CA GLY A 47 -17.52 -10.81 10.92
C GLY A 47 -18.37 -10.65 9.66
N TYR A 48 -19.14 -9.57 9.54
CA TYR A 48 -19.98 -9.33 8.37
C TYR A 48 -19.16 -9.11 7.10
N THR A 49 -19.56 -9.77 6.03
CA THR A 49 -18.98 -9.62 4.68
C THR A 49 -19.84 -8.73 3.77
N GLU A 50 -21.10 -8.53 4.16
CA GLU A 50 -22.07 -7.68 3.47
C GLU A 50 -22.45 -6.50 4.37
N THR A 51 -23.02 -5.45 3.76
CA THR A 51 -23.44 -4.26 4.50
C THR A 51 -24.78 -4.54 5.22
N HIS A 52 -24.79 -4.35 6.54
CA HIS A 52 -25.99 -4.33 7.35
C HIS A 52 -26.30 -2.88 7.71
N GLU A 53 -27.49 -2.41 7.38
CA GLU A 53 -27.93 -1.05 7.70
C GLU A 53 -28.19 -0.93 9.20
N MET A 54 -27.65 0.14 9.79
CA MET A 54 -27.84 0.43 11.20
C MET A 54 -27.79 1.93 11.46
N ASP A 55 -28.62 2.37 12.39
CA ASP A 55 -28.60 3.71 12.96
C ASP A 55 -27.72 3.73 14.21
N VAL A 56 -26.88 4.79 14.30
CA VAL A 56 -25.96 4.93 15.43
C VAL A 56 -26.07 6.33 16.01
N SER A 57 -26.22 6.40 17.33
CA SER A 57 -26.09 7.66 18.10
C SER A 57 -24.83 7.59 18.95
N ILE A 58 -24.03 8.65 18.94
CA ILE A 58 -22.74 8.68 19.62
C ILE A 58 -22.69 9.91 20.54
N GLN A 59 -22.47 9.65 21.81
CA GLN A 59 -22.20 10.65 22.83
C GLN A 59 -20.91 10.30 23.55
N GLY A 60 -20.22 11.30 24.12
CA GLY A 60 -19.00 10.98 24.84
C GLY A 60 -18.25 12.22 25.31
N ARG A 61 -17.17 11.95 26.03
CA ARG A 61 -16.24 12.96 26.55
C ARG A 61 -14.81 12.42 26.45
N TYR A 62 -13.86 13.30 26.54
CA TYR A 62 -12.44 12.97 26.65
C TYR A 62 -11.78 13.89 27.69
N GLY A 63 -10.73 13.39 28.36
CA GLY A 63 -10.01 14.13 29.39
C GLY A 63 -9.15 15.24 28.79
N SER A 64 -8.43 14.98 27.71
CA SER A 64 -7.58 15.98 27.04
C SER A 64 -7.33 15.63 25.56
N MET A 65 -6.94 16.64 24.79
CA MET A 65 -6.45 16.50 23.43
C MET A 65 -5.01 17.01 23.36
N ASN A 66 -4.10 16.11 22.97
CA ASN A 66 -2.67 16.38 22.91
C ASN A 66 -2.11 16.15 21.51
N ARG A 67 -1.12 16.95 21.11
CA ARG A 67 -0.34 16.69 19.90
C ARG A 67 0.89 15.90 20.26
N ARG A 68 1.08 14.77 19.58
CA ARG A 68 2.29 13.94 19.67
C ARG A 68 3.02 13.91 18.35
N VAL A 69 4.34 13.93 18.45
CA VAL A 69 5.25 13.87 17.29
C VAL A 69 5.66 12.42 17.10
N TYR A 70 5.49 11.93 15.88
CA TYR A 70 5.92 10.59 15.48
C TYR A 70 6.89 10.70 14.32
N ARG A 71 7.87 9.81 14.31
CA ARG A 71 8.73 9.58 13.15
C ARG A 71 8.06 8.53 12.27
N ASP A 72 7.71 8.93 11.07
CA ASP A 72 7.16 8.05 10.05
C ASP A 72 8.25 7.63 9.07
N TYR A 73 8.17 6.41 8.56
CA TYR A 73 9.09 5.86 7.59
C TYR A 73 8.38 5.71 6.25
N ASN A 74 8.98 6.28 5.21
CA ASN A 74 8.41 6.23 3.86
C ASN A 74 9.42 5.60 2.91
N PHE A 75 9.01 4.54 2.22
CA PHE A 75 9.79 3.98 1.13
C PHE A 75 9.67 4.88 -0.10
N LEU A 76 10.80 5.20 -0.69
CA LEU A 76 10.81 5.90 -1.98
C LEU A 76 10.52 4.92 -3.11
N ASN A 77 9.82 5.39 -4.15
CA ASN A 77 9.47 4.58 -5.31
C ASN A 77 10.69 4.13 -6.13
N SER A 78 11.81 4.86 -5.99
CA SER A 78 13.08 4.55 -6.63
C SER A 78 14.20 4.52 -5.60
N THR A 79 15.27 3.79 -5.90
CA THR A 79 16.46 3.71 -5.05
C THR A 79 17.38 4.86 -5.41
N PHE A 80 17.42 5.86 -4.53
CA PHE A 80 18.36 6.98 -4.64
C PHE A 80 19.67 6.61 -3.95
N ASP A 81 20.80 6.96 -4.58
CA ASP A 81 22.13 6.64 -4.09
C ASP A 81 22.64 7.63 -3.03
N ASP A 82 21.96 8.77 -2.88
CA ASP A 82 22.47 9.95 -2.19
C ASP A 82 21.70 10.36 -0.92
N ARG A 83 20.68 9.62 -0.52
CA ARG A 83 19.83 10.02 0.60
C ARG A 83 19.14 8.88 1.34
N GLY A 84 18.76 9.16 2.58
CA GLY A 84 17.97 8.24 3.40
C GLY A 84 18.75 7.04 3.90
N ILE A 85 18.03 5.96 4.16
CA ILE A 85 18.58 4.70 4.64
C ILE A 85 18.36 3.66 3.55
N LEU A 86 19.45 3.13 3.00
CA LEU A 86 19.40 1.99 2.11
C LEU A 86 19.04 0.74 2.94
N VAL A 87 18.02 0.02 2.51
CA VAL A 87 17.54 -1.20 3.15
C VAL A 87 17.35 -2.29 2.12
N LYS A 88 17.49 -3.56 2.54
CA LYS A 88 17.13 -4.73 1.75
C LYS A 88 15.89 -5.38 2.35
N MET A 89 14.86 -5.56 1.55
CA MET A 89 13.62 -6.22 1.97
C MET A 89 13.86 -7.72 2.14
N THR A 90 13.39 -8.28 3.25
CA THR A 90 13.49 -9.72 3.54
C THR A 90 12.40 -10.53 2.84
N ASN A 91 11.29 -9.89 2.49
CA ASN A 91 10.19 -10.51 1.76
C ASN A 91 10.33 -10.25 0.25
N GLU A 92 10.23 -11.30 -0.57
CA GLU A 92 10.29 -11.20 -2.05
C GLU A 92 9.19 -10.34 -2.65
N ASN A 93 7.99 -10.40 -2.07
CA ASN A 93 6.83 -9.61 -2.53
C ASN A 93 6.87 -8.15 -2.07
N MET A 94 7.83 -7.77 -1.21
CA MET A 94 7.97 -6.42 -0.64
C MET A 94 6.70 -5.85 0.01
N LEU A 95 5.79 -6.71 0.43
CA LEU A 95 4.51 -6.35 1.07
C LEU A 95 4.64 -6.17 2.59
N SER A 96 5.81 -6.50 3.14
CA SER A 96 6.14 -6.39 4.56
C SER A 96 7.00 -5.16 4.82
N THR A 97 6.93 -4.64 6.05
CA THR A 97 7.89 -3.65 6.57
C THR A 97 9.17 -4.31 7.11
N ALA A 98 9.30 -5.63 7.01
CA ALA A 98 10.50 -6.35 7.43
C ALA A 98 11.65 -6.09 6.44
N PHE A 99 12.72 -5.49 6.94
CA PHE A 99 13.91 -5.14 6.17
C PHE A 99 15.17 -5.16 7.03
N VAL A 100 16.33 -5.29 6.37
CA VAL A 100 17.64 -5.12 6.99
C VAL A 100 18.23 -3.78 6.56
N LYS A 101 18.74 -3.00 7.51
CA LYS A 101 19.44 -1.75 7.21
C LYS A 101 20.81 -2.05 6.63
N VAL A 102 21.10 -1.48 5.47
CA VAL A 102 22.38 -1.67 4.76
C VAL A 102 23.34 -0.52 5.03
N ALA A 103 22.90 0.69 4.73
CA ALA A 103 23.71 1.90 4.95
C ALA A 103 22.81 3.14 5.08
N GLU A 104 23.32 4.21 5.65
CA GLU A 104 22.63 5.49 5.84
C GLU A 104 23.47 6.64 5.29
N ALA A 105 22.88 7.49 4.50
CA ALA A 105 23.50 8.71 3.98
C ALA A 105 23.63 9.74 5.11
N LYS A 106 24.84 10.27 5.33
CA LYS A 106 25.12 11.22 6.42
C LYS A 106 24.79 12.66 6.05
N LYS A 107 24.91 13.00 4.78
CA LYS A 107 24.70 14.37 4.26
C LYS A 107 24.31 14.36 2.79
N GLN A 108 23.96 15.51 2.26
CA GLN A 108 23.77 15.68 0.83
C GLN A 108 25.09 15.42 0.08
N GLY A 109 25.02 14.70 -1.03
CA GLY A 109 26.21 14.26 -1.80
C GLY A 109 26.84 12.95 -1.33
N SER A 110 26.23 12.27 -0.33
CA SER A 110 26.57 10.87 0.01
C SER A 110 26.35 9.97 -1.19
N SER A 111 27.02 8.82 -1.22
CA SER A 111 26.82 7.79 -2.24
C SER A 111 27.01 6.39 -1.66
N PHE A 112 25.99 5.57 -1.75
CA PHE A 112 26.05 4.14 -1.37
C PHE A 112 26.92 3.38 -2.37
N GLU A 113 26.83 3.71 -3.65
CA GLU A 113 27.61 3.07 -4.70
C GLU A 113 29.12 3.34 -4.53
N LYS A 114 29.49 4.59 -4.24
CA LYS A 114 30.91 5.00 -4.09
C LYS A 114 31.44 4.90 -2.68
N ASN A 115 30.62 4.45 -1.73
CA ASN A 115 30.97 4.37 -0.30
C ASN A 115 31.43 5.74 0.28
N THR A 116 30.75 6.83 -0.14
CA THR A 116 31.14 8.20 0.25
C THR A 116 30.14 8.76 1.27
N ASP A 117 30.66 9.26 2.40
CA ASP A 117 29.89 9.94 3.46
C ASP A 117 28.65 9.15 3.94
N ILE A 118 28.81 7.84 4.09
CA ILE A 118 27.75 6.95 4.57
C ILE A 118 28.13 6.32 5.91
N LYS A 119 27.09 5.85 6.63
CA LYS A 119 27.23 4.98 7.76
C LYS A 119 26.81 3.57 7.34
N VAL A 120 27.71 2.63 7.38
CA VAL A 120 27.45 1.25 6.99
C VAL A 120 26.97 0.47 8.20
N TYR A 121 25.88 -0.29 8.02
CA TYR A 121 25.31 -1.21 9.00
C TYR A 121 25.63 -2.66 8.65
N ASP A 122 25.63 -2.96 7.34
CA ASP A 122 25.90 -4.30 6.80
C ASP A 122 26.80 -4.17 5.57
N GLN A 123 28.04 -4.63 5.70
CA GLN A 123 29.06 -4.50 4.66
C GLN A 123 28.81 -5.48 3.49
N GLU A 124 28.28 -6.67 3.78
CA GLU A 124 28.04 -7.68 2.74
C GLU A 124 26.89 -7.25 1.84
N LEU A 125 25.80 -6.78 2.45
CA LEU A 125 24.66 -6.26 1.72
C LEU A 125 24.99 -4.99 0.94
N LEU A 126 25.89 -4.15 1.45
CA LEU A 126 26.36 -2.98 0.71
C LEU A 126 27.16 -3.40 -0.52
N ALA A 127 28.06 -4.38 -0.39
CA ALA A 127 28.83 -4.92 -1.51
C ALA A 127 27.90 -5.55 -2.57
N GLU A 128 26.86 -6.28 -2.13
CA GLU A 128 25.82 -6.83 -3.03
C GLU A 128 25.11 -5.70 -3.82
N TYR A 129 24.71 -4.62 -3.13
CA TYR A 129 24.09 -3.46 -3.79
C TYR A 129 25.02 -2.83 -4.83
N GLN A 130 26.31 -2.64 -4.50
CA GLN A 130 27.31 -2.08 -5.40
C GLN A 130 27.55 -2.97 -6.63
N ASP A 131 27.59 -4.29 -6.44
CA ASP A 131 27.71 -5.27 -7.53
C ASP A 131 26.48 -5.20 -8.47
N LEU A 132 25.28 -5.13 -7.90
CA LEU A 132 24.05 -4.98 -8.68
C LEU A 132 24.03 -3.67 -9.49
N LYS A 133 24.53 -2.56 -8.95
CA LYS A 133 24.68 -1.30 -9.68
C LYS A 133 25.65 -1.45 -10.86
N ARG A 134 26.77 -2.18 -10.66
CA ARG A 134 27.71 -2.48 -11.74
C ARG A 134 27.06 -3.34 -12.83
N LYS A 135 26.39 -4.45 -12.44
CA LYS A 135 25.65 -5.31 -13.37
C LYS A 135 24.58 -4.55 -14.16
N GLY A 136 23.87 -3.62 -13.49
CA GLY A 136 22.89 -2.77 -14.16
C GLY A 136 23.51 -1.91 -15.29
N ARG A 137 24.72 -1.38 -15.08
CA ARG A 137 25.48 -0.65 -16.14
C ARG A 137 25.89 -1.60 -17.26
N GLU A 138 26.41 -2.78 -16.93
CA GLU A 138 26.79 -3.78 -17.93
C GLU A 138 25.60 -4.20 -18.80
N VAL A 139 24.44 -4.43 -18.21
CA VAL A 139 23.17 -4.72 -18.91
C VAL A 139 22.80 -3.56 -19.87
N GLN A 140 22.92 -2.30 -19.41
CA GLN A 140 22.63 -1.14 -20.29
C GLN A 140 23.61 -1.04 -21.46
N ILE A 141 24.89 -1.34 -21.25
CA ILE A 141 25.91 -1.40 -22.31
C ILE A 141 25.57 -2.51 -23.31
N LEU A 142 25.29 -3.73 -22.83
CA LEU A 142 24.87 -4.84 -23.68
C LEU A 142 23.61 -4.52 -24.50
N LYS A 143 22.65 -3.83 -23.89
CA LYS A 143 21.42 -3.39 -24.56
C LYS A 143 21.72 -2.40 -25.70
N SER A 144 22.61 -1.43 -25.45
CA SER A 144 22.95 -0.41 -26.44
C SER A 144 23.86 -0.93 -27.56
N GLU A 145 24.87 -1.75 -27.21
CA GLU A 145 25.93 -2.14 -28.15
C GLU A 145 25.60 -3.43 -28.92
N LYS A 146 24.79 -4.35 -28.34
CA LYS A 146 24.46 -5.61 -28.97
C LYS A 146 23.00 -5.73 -29.37
N LEU A 147 22.08 -5.54 -28.39
CA LEU A 147 20.67 -5.79 -28.63
C LEU A 147 20.06 -4.82 -29.65
N LYS A 148 20.27 -3.50 -29.45
CA LYS A 148 19.67 -2.50 -30.33
C LYS A 148 20.13 -2.63 -31.78
N PRO A 149 21.44 -2.76 -32.11
CA PRO A 149 21.89 -2.93 -33.48
C PRO A 149 21.37 -4.22 -34.13
N GLU A 150 21.29 -5.31 -33.38
CA GLU A 150 20.73 -6.58 -33.87
C GLU A 150 19.26 -6.45 -34.21
N LEU A 151 18.48 -5.84 -33.32
CA LEU A 151 17.04 -5.58 -33.55
C LEU A 151 16.82 -4.62 -34.73
N GLU A 152 17.63 -3.60 -34.89
CA GLU A 152 17.57 -2.69 -36.04
C GLU A 152 17.83 -3.44 -37.34
N ARG A 153 18.87 -4.27 -37.40
CA ARG A 153 19.19 -5.10 -38.55
C ARG A 153 18.02 -6.03 -38.91
N LEU A 154 17.44 -6.72 -37.94
CA LEU A 154 16.30 -7.63 -38.19
C LEU A 154 15.06 -6.85 -38.63
N LYS A 155 14.82 -5.66 -38.08
CA LYS A 155 13.71 -4.77 -38.50
C LYS A 155 13.89 -4.26 -39.92
N GLU A 156 15.10 -3.92 -40.32
CA GLU A 156 15.40 -3.52 -41.70
C GLU A 156 15.23 -4.70 -42.69
N GLU A 157 15.69 -5.90 -42.33
CA GLU A 157 15.50 -7.11 -43.10
C GLU A 157 14.01 -7.41 -43.31
N LYS A 158 13.22 -7.38 -42.22
CA LYS A 158 11.76 -7.50 -42.26
C LYS A 158 11.12 -6.46 -43.19
N LYS A 159 11.58 -5.20 -43.15
CA LYS A 159 11.08 -4.13 -44.00
C LYS A 159 11.36 -4.37 -45.47
N LYS A 160 12.55 -4.88 -45.79
CA LYS A 160 12.94 -5.27 -47.17
C LYS A 160 12.04 -6.42 -47.71
N LEU A 161 11.82 -7.46 -46.91
CA LEU A 161 10.96 -8.59 -47.26
C LEU A 161 9.51 -8.13 -47.47
N ALA A 162 8.99 -7.32 -46.59
CA ALA A 162 7.64 -6.75 -46.72
C ALA A 162 7.50 -5.88 -47.98
N GLY A 163 8.55 -5.14 -48.37
CA GLY A 163 8.59 -4.37 -49.60
C GLY A 163 8.52 -5.22 -50.83
N GLN A 164 9.31 -6.30 -50.87
CA GLN A 164 9.34 -7.27 -51.96
C GLN A 164 8.01 -8.03 -52.09
N ARG A 165 7.42 -8.46 -50.96
CA ARG A 165 6.12 -9.12 -50.94
C ARG A 165 5.00 -8.28 -51.53
N LYS A 166 5.02 -6.95 -51.33
CA LYS A 166 3.99 -6.05 -51.87
C LYS A 166 3.94 -5.94 -53.39
N GLN A 167 5.02 -6.36 -54.06
CA GLN A 167 5.13 -6.35 -55.53
C GLN A 167 4.67 -7.67 -56.17
N LEU A 168 4.34 -8.70 -55.37
CA LEU A 168 3.97 -10.02 -55.82
C LEU A 168 2.44 -10.23 -55.80
N ASP A 169 1.96 -11.09 -56.71
CA ASP A 169 0.56 -11.50 -56.71
C ASP A 169 0.27 -12.38 -55.49
N LYS A 170 -0.83 -12.05 -54.79
CA LYS A 170 -1.25 -12.71 -53.54
C LYS A 170 -1.52 -14.22 -53.69
N SER A 171 -1.78 -14.68 -54.90
CA SER A 171 -2.02 -16.10 -55.23
C SER A 171 -0.76 -16.88 -55.56
N SER A 172 0.41 -16.25 -55.63
CA SER A 172 1.66 -16.91 -56.04
C SER A 172 2.31 -17.68 -54.86
N LEU A 173 2.95 -18.81 -55.21
CA LEU A 173 3.77 -19.58 -54.27
C LEU A 173 4.92 -18.73 -53.67
N GLU A 174 5.41 -17.77 -54.42
CA GLU A 174 6.44 -16.82 -53.93
C GLU A 174 5.92 -15.92 -52.84
N PHE A 175 4.68 -15.40 -52.94
CA PHE A 175 4.03 -14.61 -51.90
C PHE A 175 3.95 -15.36 -50.56
N ALA A 176 3.61 -16.67 -50.63
CA ALA A 176 3.54 -17.51 -49.43
C ALA A 176 4.93 -17.68 -48.76
N ARG A 177 5.98 -17.92 -49.54
CA ARG A 177 7.36 -18.04 -49.04
C ARG A 177 7.86 -16.73 -48.40
N TRP A 178 7.58 -15.58 -49.00
CA TRP A 178 7.97 -14.27 -48.42
C TRP A 178 7.21 -13.92 -47.17
N LYS A 179 5.96 -14.36 -47.09
CA LYS A 179 5.15 -14.22 -45.89
C LYS A 179 5.70 -15.04 -44.72
N GLU A 180 6.05 -16.29 -44.98
CA GLU A 180 6.66 -17.17 -44.00
C GLU A 180 8.03 -16.64 -43.52
N ALA A 181 8.88 -16.17 -44.42
CA ALA A 181 10.14 -15.54 -44.06
C ALA A 181 9.97 -14.25 -43.23
N GLU A 182 8.93 -13.46 -43.49
CA GLU A 182 8.61 -12.28 -42.67
C GLU A 182 8.12 -12.67 -41.26
N GLU A 183 7.35 -13.76 -41.15
CA GLU A 183 6.90 -14.32 -39.88
C GLU A 183 8.07 -14.88 -39.06
N ASP A 184 9.00 -15.61 -39.68
CA ASP A 184 10.23 -16.11 -39.04
C ASP A 184 11.09 -14.99 -38.45
N ILE A 185 11.26 -13.88 -39.20
CA ILE A 185 12.01 -12.75 -38.68
C ILE A 185 11.25 -12.07 -37.52
N ARG A 186 9.92 -12.00 -37.59
CA ARG A 186 9.11 -11.48 -36.50
C ARG A 186 9.25 -12.30 -35.22
N GLU A 187 9.27 -13.64 -35.37
CA GLU A 187 9.50 -14.55 -34.23
C GLU A 187 10.91 -14.39 -33.67
N LYS A 188 11.93 -14.27 -34.50
CA LYS A 188 13.33 -14.03 -34.07
C LYS A 188 13.46 -12.72 -33.30
N ILE A 189 12.79 -11.64 -33.73
CA ILE A 189 12.77 -10.36 -33.00
C ILE A 189 12.15 -10.56 -31.62
N ALA A 190 10.97 -11.20 -31.55
CA ALA A 190 10.26 -11.44 -30.30
C ALA A 190 11.05 -12.33 -29.33
N GLU A 191 11.69 -13.39 -29.86
CA GLU A 191 12.54 -14.28 -29.06
C GLU A 191 13.78 -13.57 -28.52
N THR A 192 14.44 -12.75 -29.34
CA THR A 192 15.62 -11.98 -28.93
C THR A 192 15.26 -10.96 -27.84
N GLU A 193 14.17 -10.23 -28.01
CA GLU A 193 13.66 -9.29 -27.00
C GLU A 193 13.29 -10.02 -25.71
N LYS A 194 12.62 -11.17 -25.79
CA LYS A 194 12.23 -11.98 -24.64
C LYS A 194 13.45 -12.51 -23.88
N ARG A 195 14.41 -13.12 -24.56
CA ARG A 195 15.65 -13.62 -23.94
C ARG A 195 16.42 -12.51 -23.21
N PHE A 196 16.54 -11.35 -23.83
CA PHE A 196 17.22 -10.22 -23.19
C PHE A 196 16.43 -9.70 -21.97
N SER A 197 15.11 -9.60 -22.08
CA SER A 197 14.25 -9.20 -20.96
C SER A 197 14.33 -10.16 -19.77
N GLU A 198 14.36 -11.46 -20.02
CA GLU A 198 14.55 -12.49 -18.99
C GLU A 198 15.94 -12.40 -18.35
N TYR A 199 16.97 -12.18 -19.15
CA TYR A 199 18.32 -11.95 -18.65
C TYR A 199 18.40 -10.68 -17.75
N GLU A 200 17.88 -9.54 -18.23
CA GLU A 200 17.84 -8.29 -17.47
C GLU A 200 17.07 -8.45 -16.17
N LYS A 201 15.93 -9.15 -16.19
CA LYS A 201 15.12 -9.43 -14.99
C LYS A 201 15.89 -10.23 -13.96
N ASN A 202 16.51 -11.33 -14.37
CA ASN A 202 17.15 -12.27 -13.45
C ASN A 202 18.48 -11.73 -12.90
N VAL A 203 19.28 -11.06 -13.73
CA VAL A 203 20.62 -10.59 -13.35
C VAL A 203 20.58 -9.26 -12.58
N PHE A 204 19.59 -8.40 -12.88
CA PHE A 204 19.55 -7.06 -12.32
C PHE A 204 18.21 -6.71 -11.69
N SER A 205 17.10 -6.72 -12.44
CA SER A 205 15.87 -6.06 -12.01
C SER A 205 15.27 -6.68 -10.76
N ILE A 206 15.17 -8.02 -10.68
CA ILE A 206 14.58 -8.73 -9.53
C ILE A 206 15.47 -8.59 -8.28
N PRO A 207 16.80 -8.89 -8.33
CA PRO A 207 17.65 -8.70 -7.16
C PRO A 207 17.70 -7.24 -6.69
N TYR A 208 17.82 -6.29 -7.62
CA TYR A 208 17.89 -4.87 -7.32
C TYR A 208 16.59 -4.31 -6.72
N SER A 209 15.43 -4.83 -7.12
CA SER A 209 14.13 -4.39 -6.61
C SER A 209 13.96 -4.66 -5.10
N ARG A 210 14.74 -5.58 -4.54
CA ARG A 210 14.74 -5.84 -3.09
C ARG A 210 15.40 -4.72 -2.28
N PHE A 211 16.24 -3.90 -2.91
CA PHE A 211 16.81 -2.72 -2.27
C PHE A 211 15.86 -1.54 -2.39
N ARG A 212 15.64 -0.86 -1.28
CA ARG A 212 14.79 0.34 -1.20
C ARG A 212 15.50 1.42 -0.42
N VAL A 213 15.13 2.67 -0.67
CA VAL A 213 15.56 3.78 0.17
C VAL A 213 14.40 4.18 1.07
N LEU A 214 14.69 4.17 2.36
CA LEU A 214 13.78 4.57 3.42
C LEU A 214 14.11 5.99 3.84
N THR A 215 13.14 6.86 3.79
CA THR A 215 13.24 8.22 4.33
C THR A 215 12.40 8.35 5.58
N THR A 216 12.75 9.27 6.45
CA THR A 216 12.00 9.58 7.65
C THR A 216 11.35 10.95 7.52
N SER A 217 10.10 11.04 7.94
CA SER A 217 9.39 12.31 8.08
C SER A 217 8.86 12.44 9.52
N ILE A 218 8.71 13.68 9.95
CA ILE A 218 8.07 13.99 11.24
C ILE A 218 6.62 14.23 10.95
N LYS A 219 5.73 13.49 11.62
CA LYS A 219 4.29 13.68 11.57
C LYS A 219 3.73 14.01 12.94
N GLN A 220 2.74 14.84 12.97
CA GLN A 220 2.03 15.20 14.20
C GLN A 220 0.69 14.49 14.21
N TYR A 221 0.33 13.97 15.37
CA TYR A 221 -0.96 13.33 15.61
C TYR A 221 -1.65 14.05 16.75
N GLU A 222 -2.89 14.46 16.54
CA GLU A 222 -3.77 14.83 17.64
C GLU A 222 -4.34 13.56 18.24
N LEU A 223 -4.18 13.38 19.53
CA LEU A 223 -4.70 12.25 20.29
C LEU A 223 -5.63 12.74 21.38
N LEU A 224 -6.79 12.13 21.43
CA LEU A 224 -7.68 12.22 22.57
C LEU A 224 -7.18 11.25 23.65
N SER A 225 -7.22 11.65 24.90
CA SER A 225 -6.89 10.80 26.04
C SER A 225 -8.11 10.66 26.94
N ASP A 226 -8.23 9.49 27.57
CA ASP A 226 -9.31 9.18 28.51
C ASP A 226 -10.69 9.40 27.88
N VAL A 227 -10.91 8.71 26.77
CA VAL A 227 -12.16 8.80 26.00
C VAL A 227 -13.19 7.86 26.62
N GLU A 228 -14.37 8.39 26.89
CA GLU A 228 -15.55 7.63 27.29
C GLU A 228 -16.67 7.89 26.28
N LEU A 229 -17.24 6.82 25.73
CA LEU A 229 -18.32 6.89 24.75
C LEU A 229 -19.54 6.15 25.22
N ILE A 230 -20.70 6.71 24.93
CA ILE A 230 -22.00 6.05 25.03
C ILE A 230 -22.54 5.96 23.61
N ILE A 231 -22.73 4.76 23.10
CA ILE A 231 -23.18 4.51 21.73
C ILE A 231 -24.49 3.75 21.77
N HIS A 232 -25.50 4.23 21.06
CA HIS A 232 -26.72 3.47 20.83
C HIS A 232 -26.72 2.97 19.40
N ILE A 233 -27.00 1.69 19.23
CA ILE A 233 -27.06 1.01 17.93
C ILE A 233 -28.44 0.43 17.75
N MET A 234 -29.03 0.66 16.59
CA MET A 234 -30.28 0.09 16.16
C MET A 234 -30.13 -0.47 14.73
N ALA A 235 -30.49 -1.70 14.51
CA ALA A 235 -30.57 -2.29 13.19
C ALA A 235 -32.04 -2.52 12.80
N GLU A 236 -32.29 -2.74 11.52
CA GLU A 236 -33.64 -2.86 10.98
C GLU A 236 -34.34 -4.12 11.49
N ASP A 237 -33.61 -5.24 11.62
CA ASP A 237 -34.16 -6.52 12.03
C ASP A 237 -33.60 -6.98 13.39
N ARG A 238 -34.44 -7.78 14.09
CA ARG A 238 -34.14 -8.28 15.44
C ARG A 238 -32.95 -9.25 15.45
N ARG A 239 -32.78 -10.03 14.41
CA ARG A 239 -31.69 -11.01 14.33
C ARG A 239 -30.32 -10.31 14.26
N THR A 240 -30.20 -9.29 13.40
CA THR A 240 -28.98 -8.47 13.32
C THR A 240 -28.68 -7.82 14.67
N MET A 241 -29.71 -7.33 15.38
CA MET A 241 -29.53 -6.77 16.71
C MET A 241 -29.00 -7.80 17.73
N GLU A 242 -29.49 -9.00 17.71
CA GLU A 242 -29.03 -10.10 18.58
C GLU A 242 -27.58 -10.50 18.24
N GLU A 243 -27.24 -10.65 16.96
CA GLU A 243 -25.89 -10.91 16.49
C GLU A 243 -24.90 -9.80 16.92
N ILE A 244 -25.30 -8.53 16.83
CA ILE A 244 -24.50 -7.40 17.32
C ILE A 244 -24.29 -7.52 18.83
N TYR A 245 -25.36 -7.74 19.61
CA TYR A 245 -25.28 -7.83 21.05
C TYR A 245 -24.33 -8.93 21.54
N GLU A 246 -24.35 -10.08 20.88
CA GLU A 246 -23.47 -11.22 21.19
C GLU A 246 -21.98 -10.93 20.86
N ASN A 247 -21.72 -10.09 19.86
CA ASN A 247 -20.38 -9.86 19.32
C ASN A 247 -19.75 -8.53 19.70
N VAL A 248 -20.43 -7.60 20.36
CA VAL A 248 -19.90 -6.27 20.68
C VAL A 248 -18.63 -6.30 21.54
N TYR A 249 -18.46 -7.31 22.38
CA TYR A 249 -17.25 -7.48 23.20
C TYR A 249 -16.03 -7.91 22.39
N ASN A 250 -16.21 -8.26 21.10
CA ASN A 250 -15.12 -8.55 20.16
C ASN A 250 -14.57 -7.28 19.50
N ILE A 251 -15.11 -6.10 19.80
CA ILE A 251 -14.57 -4.83 19.31
C ILE A 251 -13.25 -4.56 20.01
N THR A 252 -12.14 -4.68 19.27
CA THR A 252 -10.78 -4.53 19.81
C THR A 252 -10.22 -3.13 19.67
N SER A 253 -10.67 -2.37 18.66
CA SER A 253 -10.18 -1.02 18.37
C SER A 253 -11.28 -0.16 17.75
N LEU A 254 -11.24 1.14 18.04
CA LEU A 254 -12.14 2.13 17.44
C LEU A 254 -11.33 3.36 17.04
N GLY A 255 -11.18 3.59 15.75
CA GLY A 255 -10.27 4.58 15.16
C GLY A 255 -9.12 3.88 14.43
N ARG A 256 -7.87 4.07 14.87
CA ARG A 256 -6.70 3.35 14.36
C ARG A 256 -6.62 1.94 14.97
N SER A 257 -5.81 1.09 14.37
CA SER A 257 -5.58 -0.28 14.90
C SER A 257 -4.97 -0.29 16.31
N GLU A 258 -4.20 0.75 16.66
CA GLU A 258 -3.60 0.96 17.98
C GLU A 258 -4.51 1.68 18.99
N ASP A 259 -5.67 2.16 18.56
CA ASP A 259 -6.67 2.80 19.44
C ASP A 259 -7.57 1.75 20.07
N PHE A 260 -7.00 0.98 20.99
CA PHE A 260 -7.71 -0.10 21.68
C PHE A 260 -8.92 0.43 22.43
N VAL A 261 -9.98 -0.37 22.44
CA VAL A 261 -11.23 -0.05 23.13
C VAL A 261 -11.56 -1.15 24.12
N GLU A 262 -12.11 -0.74 25.24
CA GLU A 262 -12.70 -1.63 26.22
C GLU A 262 -14.21 -1.38 26.25
N VAL A 263 -14.98 -2.43 25.99
CA VAL A 263 -16.44 -2.42 26.14
C VAL A 263 -16.75 -2.67 27.61
N LYS A 264 -17.15 -1.61 28.34
CA LYS A 264 -17.50 -1.70 29.77
C LYS A 264 -18.86 -2.32 29.99
N GLU A 265 -19.81 -1.97 29.13
CA GLU A 265 -21.20 -2.39 29.29
C GLU A 265 -21.89 -2.50 27.92
N ALA A 266 -22.73 -3.49 27.77
CA ALA A 266 -23.66 -3.61 26.65
C ALA A 266 -25.03 -4.01 27.20
N VAL A 267 -26.05 -3.21 26.96
CA VAL A 267 -27.42 -3.45 27.47
C VAL A 267 -28.47 -3.12 26.42
N TRP A 268 -29.56 -3.84 26.46
CA TRP A 268 -30.77 -3.51 25.69
C TRP A 268 -31.47 -2.33 26.35
N VAL A 269 -31.88 -1.37 25.58
CA VAL A 269 -32.63 -0.19 26.03
C VAL A 269 -33.80 0.09 25.11
N THR A 270 -34.82 0.72 25.66
CA THR A 270 -35.98 1.19 24.90
C THR A 270 -35.83 2.70 24.69
N LEU A 271 -35.84 3.14 23.43
CA LEU A 271 -35.78 4.55 23.09
C LEU A 271 -37.18 5.15 23.19
N SER A 272 -37.33 6.22 23.96
CA SER A 272 -38.53 7.01 23.97
C SER A 272 -38.40 8.20 23.02
N SER A 273 -39.44 8.55 22.27
CA SER A 273 -39.52 9.81 21.56
C SER A 273 -39.62 10.96 22.59
N CYS A 274 -38.66 11.85 22.60
CA CYS A 274 -38.75 13.08 23.38
C CYS A 274 -39.70 14.04 22.62
N GLU A 275 -41.00 13.87 22.80
CA GLU A 275 -41.97 14.91 22.49
C GLU A 275 -42.19 15.66 23.81
N GLU A 276 -41.39 16.64 24.13
CA GLU A 276 -41.68 17.75 25.02
C GLU A 276 -40.41 18.31 25.64
N GLY A 277 -40.18 19.58 25.43
CA GLY A 277 -39.39 20.42 26.34
C GLY A 277 -37.95 20.71 25.90
N LEU A 278 -37.77 21.37 24.76
CA LEU A 278 -36.72 22.38 24.60
C LEU A 278 -37.44 23.72 24.48
N GLU A 279 -37.78 24.32 25.65
CA GLU A 279 -37.96 25.75 25.79
C GLU A 279 -36.58 26.40 26.00
#